data_61502d79b0fa96103d109a596e6d246d
#
_entry.id   61502d79b0fa96103d109a596e6d246d
#
_cell.length_a   1.000
_cell.length_b   1.000
_cell.length_c   1.000
_cell.angle_alpha   90.00
_cell.angle_beta   90.00
_cell.angle_gamma   90.00
#
_symmetry.space_group_name_H-M   'P 1'
#
loop_
_entity.id
_entity.type
_entity.pdbx_description
1 polymer ?
#
loop_
_entity_poly.entity_id
_entity_poly.type
_entity_poly.pdbx_seq_one_letter_code
_entity_poly.pdbx_strand_id
1 'polypeptide(L)'
;MAGSSTASRFYYDLSSPVAYLAAERVHHVLGEVPEWVPVRFEPGPFRCAEEIAAYREDIERAAAAQGVQALRWPEPFPADSEWAMLVATYAKQIGRAVAFSLAAFRQAFAAGRDLGERDTVLLAAAACEMHPAAVIKGAELRGTRERLEAAEAEARAAGVREVPAVVTAAGEVIEVPAAGVSPT
;
A
#
# COMPACT_ATOMS: atom_id res chain seq x y z
N MET A 1 20.60 -17.63 8.80
CA MET A 1 20.78 -16.43 9.61
C MET A 1 20.00 -15.32 8.92
N ALA A 2 18.75 -15.09 9.31
CA ALA A 2 17.98 -13.97 8.80
C ALA A 2 18.64 -12.69 9.29
N GLY A 3 19.13 -11.84 8.38
CA GLY A 3 19.68 -10.55 8.73
C GLY A 3 18.61 -9.71 9.43
N SER A 4 18.84 -9.40 10.70
CA SER A 4 18.01 -8.45 11.42
C SER A 4 18.05 -7.11 10.68
N SER A 5 16.99 -6.76 9.99
CA SER A 5 16.85 -5.43 9.40
C SER A 5 16.81 -4.45 10.56
N THR A 6 17.74 -3.51 10.57
CA THR A 6 17.81 -2.48 11.61
C THR A 6 16.78 -1.37 11.41
N ALA A 7 16.05 -1.36 10.30
CA ALA A 7 15.02 -0.39 9.98
C ALA A 7 13.62 -0.98 10.16
N SER A 8 12.68 -0.15 10.58
CA SER A 8 11.27 -0.50 10.61
C SER A 8 10.75 -0.79 9.20
N ARG A 9 9.74 -1.66 9.09
CA ARG A 9 9.12 -2.04 7.82
C ARG A 9 7.66 -1.61 7.80
N PHE A 10 7.27 -0.89 6.76
CA PHE A 10 5.89 -0.48 6.50
C PHE A 10 5.27 -1.40 5.46
N TYR A 11 4.34 -2.24 5.90
CA TYR A 11 3.58 -3.16 5.07
C TYR A 11 2.29 -2.51 4.58
N TYR A 12 2.01 -2.61 3.29
CA TYR A 12 0.86 -1.95 2.66
C TYR A 12 0.33 -2.73 1.46
N ASP A 13 -0.95 -2.54 1.16
CA ASP A 13 -1.61 -2.93 -0.10
C ASP A 13 -2.17 -1.69 -0.77
N LEU A 14 -1.97 -1.58 -2.08
CA LEU A 14 -2.41 -0.42 -2.87
C LEU A 14 -3.94 -0.33 -3.01
N SER A 15 -4.68 -1.42 -2.75
CA SER A 15 -6.15 -1.41 -2.71
C SER A 15 -6.71 -0.85 -1.40
N SER A 16 -5.87 -0.66 -0.38
CA SER A 16 -6.30 -0.21 0.95
C SER A 16 -6.30 1.31 1.09
N PRO A 17 -7.46 1.96 1.27
CA PRO A 17 -7.54 3.39 1.54
C PRO A 17 -6.92 3.75 2.91
N VAL A 18 -6.95 2.84 3.88
CA VAL A 18 -6.26 3.02 5.16
C VAL A 18 -4.75 3.09 4.95
N ALA A 19 -4.21 2.22 4.07
CA ALA A 19 -2.80 2.25 3.70
C ALA A 19 -2.44 3.56 2.97
N TYR A 20 -3.32 4.11 2.14
CA TYR A 20 -3.12 5.44 1.54
C TYR A 20 -2.97 6.53 2.61
N LEU A 21 -3.89 6.60 3.57
CA LEU A 21 -3.83 7.60 4.65
C LEU A 21 -2.56 7.45 5.50
N ALA A 22 -2.16 6.22 5.78
CA ALA A 22 -0.92 5.93 6.50
C ALA A 22 0.31 6.31 5.68
N ALA A 23 0.32 6.00 4.40
CA ALA A 23 1.43 6.26 3.48
C ALA A 23 1.80 7.74 3.39
N GLU A 24 0.81 8.64 3.37
CA GLU A 24 1.04 10.09 3.34
C GLU A 24 1.71 10.63 4.63
N ARG A 25 1.72 9.86 5.71
CA ARG A 25 2.16 10.31 7.04
C ARG A 25 3.23 9.44 7.69
N VAL A 26 3.48 8.24 7.20
CA VAL A 26 4.31 7.25 7.89
C VAL A 26 5.70 7.76 8.29
N HIS A 27 6.33 8.58 7.46
CA HIS A 27 7.63 9.18 7.76
C HIS A 27 7.58 10.17 8.94
N HIS A 28 6.48 10.92 9.06
CA HIS A 28 6.30 11.88 10.16
C HIS A 28 5.98 11.18 11.47
N VAL A 29 5.20 10.10 11.41
CA VAL A 29 4.78 9.35 12.60
C VAL A 29 5.93 8.56 13.21
N LEU A 30 6.76 7.92 12.38
CA LEU A 30 7.86 7.09 12.86
C LEU A 30 9.12 7.89 13.22
N GLY A 31 9.29 9.11 12.71
CA GLY A 31 10.54 9.88 12.85
C GLY A 31 11.73 9.26 12.13
N GLU A 32 11.53 8.19 11.39
CA GLU A 32 12.51 7.49 10.57
C GLU A 32 11.89 7.11 9.22
N VAL A 33 12.73 6.71 8.26
CA VAL A 33 12.29 6.23 6.96
C VAL A 33 12.18 4.70 7.01
N PRO A 34 10.98 4.13 7.08
CA PRO A 34 10.81 2.69 7.08
C PRO A 34 11.10 2.10 5.69
N GLU A 35 11.45 0.83 5.66
CA GLU A 35 11.44 0.05 4.43
C GLU A 35 10.00 -0.20 3.99
N TRP A 36 9.63 0.23 2.79
CA TRP A 36 8.29 -0.02 2.24
C TRP A 36 8.21 -1.41 1.63
N VAL A 37 7.28 -2.21 2.11
CA VAL A 37 7.12 -3.61 1.72
C VAL A 37 5.71 -3.84 1.19
N PRO A 38 5.54 -3.97 -0.13
CA PRO A 38 4.25 -4.30 -0.72
C PRO A 38 3.86 -5.74 -0.37
N VAL A 39 2.62 -5.93 0.08
CA VAL A 39 2.01 -7.22 0.40
C VAL A 39 0.53 -7.21 0.05
N ARG A 40 -0.02 -8.33 -0.43
CA ARG A 40 -1.45 -8.42 -0.70
C ARG A 40 -2.17 -8.87 0.56
N PHE A 41 -3.02 -7.99 1.05
CA PHE A 41 -3.96 -8.28 2.11
C PHE A 41 -5.31 -7.76 1.65
N GLU A 42 -6.13 -8.66 1.17
CA GLU A 42 -7.47 -8.29 0.74
C GLU A 42 -8.22 -7.57 1.86
N PRO A 43 -8.87 -6.45 1.57
CA PRO A 43 -9.80 -5.85 2.51
C PRO A 43 -10.85 -6.91 2.84
N GLY A 44 -11.25 -6.98 4.10
CA GLY A 44 -12.20 -7.98 4.58
C GLY A 44 -13.43 -8.08 3.67
N PRO A 45 -14.06 -9.26 3.58
CA PRO A 45 -15.18 -9.47 2.69
C PRO A 45 -16.35 -8.56 3.10
N PHE A 46 -16.65 -7.57 2.27
CA PHE A 46 -17.88 -6.80 2.40
C PHE A 46 -19.05 -7.67 1.97
N ARG A 47 -20.04 -7.80 2.83
CA ARG A 47 -21.21 -8.65 2.61
C ARG A 47 -22.31 -7.96 1.82
N CYS A 48 -22.34 -6.62 1.84
CA CYS A 48 -23.36 -5.84 1.18
C CYS A 48 -22.88 -4.41 0.85
N ALA A 49 -23.64 -3.71 0.03
CA ALA A 49 -23.32 -2.34 -0.39
C ALA A 49 -23.35 -1.35 0.79
N GLU A 50 -24.18 -1.59 1.80
CA GLU A 50 -24.28 -0.77 3.00
C GLU A 50 -23.00 -0.84 3.82
N GLU A 51 -22.35 -2.00 3.92
CA GLU A 51 -21.05 -2.13 4.59
C GLU A 51 -19.96 -1.35 3.85
N ILE A 52 -19.96 -1.39 2.53
CA ILE A 52 -19.04 -0.58 1.72
C ILE A 52 -19.30 0.92 1.95
N ALA A 53 -20.56 1.35 1.97
CA ALA A 53 -20.91 2.75 2.19
C ALA A 53 -20.45 3.23 3.57
N ALA A 54 -20.75 2.47 4.63
CA ALA A 54 -20.31 2.79 5.99
C ALA A 54 -18.78 2.84 6.10
N TYR A 55 -18.07 1.88 5.49
CA TYR A 55 -16.63 1.88 5.45
C TYR A 55 -16.06 3.11 4.75
N ARG A 56 -16.64 3.50 3.60
CA ARG A 56 -16.23 4.72 2.88
C ARG A 56 -16.40 5.97 3.75
N GLU A 57 -17.54 6.12 4.44
CA GLU A 57 -17.80 7.24 5.34
C GLU A 57 -16.79 7.32 6.49
N ASP A 58 -16.40 6.17 7.07
CA ASP A 58 -15.41 6.11 8.14
C ASP A 58 -14.02 6.57 7.64
N ILE A 59 -13.62 6.13 6.45
CA ILE A 59 -12.35 6.52 5.84
C ILE A 59 -12.35 8.01 5.47
N GLU A 60 -13.43 8.53 4.90
CA GLU A 60 -13.55 9.96 4.55
C GLU A 60 -13.48 10.85 5.81
N ARG A 61 -14.10 10.41 6.90
CA ARG A 61 -14.02 11.08 8.18
C ARG A 61 -12.59 11.09 8.75
N ALA A 62 -11.89 9.94 8.64
CA ALA A 62 -10.50 9.84 9.04
C ALA A 62 -9.58 10.71 8.18
N ALA A 63 -9.79 10.75 6.87
CA ALA A 63 -9.05 11.59 5.94
C ALA A 63 -9.22 13.09 6.27
N ALA A 64 -10.46 13.52 6.51
CA ALA A 64 -10.76 14.89 6.90
C ALA A 64 -10.09 15.29 8.23
N ALA A 65 -10.13 14.40 9.23
CA ALA A 65 -9.47 14.62 10.53
C ALA A 65 -7.93 14.73 10.40
N GLN A 66 -7.35 14.11 9.38
CA GLN A 66 -5.92 14.17 9.09
C GLN A 66 -5.52 15.32 8.14
N GLY A 67 -6.47 16.12 7.66
CA GLY A 67 -6.22 17.16 6.68
C GLY A 67 -5.84 16.64 5.29
N VAL A 68 -6.14 15.38 5.00
CA VAL A 68 -5.95 14.79 3.68
C VAL A 68 -7.04 15.30 2.74
N GLN A 69 -6.70 15.53 1.48
CA GLN A 69 -7.66 15.91 0.46
C GLN A 69 -8.83 14.93 0.40
N ALA A 70 -10.04 15.43 0.11
CA ALA A 70 -11.23 14.60 -0.06
C ALA A 70 -10.98 13.45 -1.02
N LEU A 71 -11.32 12.24 -0.57
CA LEU A 71 -11.11 11.02 -1.34
C LEU A 71 -12.05 10.96 -2.55
N ARG A 72 -11.54 10.36 -3.62
CA ARG A 72 -12.33 9.89 -4.76
C ARG A 72 -12.20 8.38 -4.81
N TRP A 73 -13.33 7.70 -4.83
CA TRP A 73 -13.34 6.26 -4.79
C TRP A 73 -13.18 5.66 -6.19
N PRO A 74 -12.28 4.68 -6.36
CA PRO A 74 -12.23 3.93 -7.61
C PRO A 74 -13.48 3.07 -7.78
N GLU A 75 -13.83 2.78 -9.02
CA GLU A 75 -14.87 1.81 -9.35
C GLU A 75 -14.28 0.79 -10.34
N PRO A 76 -14.33 -0.53 -10.00
CA PRO A 76 -14.96 -1.11 -8.80
C PRO A 76 -14.18 -0.84 -7.50
N PHE A 77 -14.87 -0.95 -6.36
CA PHE A 77 -14.24 -0.94 -5.05
C PHE A 77 -14.75 -2.14 -4.22
N PRO A 78 -13.87 -2.95 -3.61
CA PRO A 78 -12.41 -2.89 -3.72
C PRO A 78 -11.91 -3.15 -5.15
N ALA A 79 -10.82 -2.46 -5.54
CA ALA A 79 -10.18 -2.69 -6.82
C ALA A 79 -9.31 -3.95 -6.79
N ASP A 80 -9.17 -4.62 -7.94
CA ASP A 80 -8.15 -5.65 -8.11
C ASP A 80 -6.76 -4.99 -8.15
N SER A 81 -5.94 -5.26 -7.15
CA SER A 81 -4.59 -4.70 -7.03
C SER A 81 -3.48 -5.66 -7.47
N GLU A 82 -3.78 -6.88 -7.92
CA GLU A 82 -2.74 -7.90 -8.13
C GLU A 82 -1.59 -7.39 -9.01
N TRP A 83 -1.91 -6.84 -10.18
CA TRP A 83 -0.88 -6.35 -11.07
C TRP A 83 -0.16 -5.11 -10.52
N ALA A 84 -0.88 -4.20 -9.87
CA ALA A 84 -0.31 -3.03 -9.21
C ALA A 84 0.68 -3.42 -8.11
N MET A 85 0.39 -4.48 -7.34
CA MET A 85 1.28 -5.00 -6.30
C MET A 85 2.54 -5.67 -6.88
N LEU A 86 2.43 -6.34 -8.03
CA LEU A 86 3.61 -6.84 -8.76
C LEU A 86 4.50 -5.67 -9.24
N VAL A 87 3.88 -4.59 -9.75
CA VAL A 87 4.64 -3.38 -10.14
C VAL A 87 5.27 -2.71 -8.92
N ALA A 88 4.59 -2.64 -7.78
CA ALA A 88 5.16 -2.12 -6.53
C ALA A 88 6.37 -2.95 -6.06
N THR A 89 6.28 -4.28 -6.20
CA THR A 89 7.38 -5.20 -5.89
C THR A 89 8.57 -4.98 -6.82
N TYR A 90 8.32 -4.81 -8.12
CA TYR A 90 9.36 -4.44 -9.08
C TYR A 90 9.96 -3.06 -8.78
N ALA A 91 9.12 -2.06 -8.47
CA ALA A 91 9.57 -0.73 -8.08
C ALA A 91 10.50 -0.78 -6.86
N LYS A 92 10.20 -1.65 -5.88
CA LYS A 92 11.06 -1.88 -4.72
C LYS A 92 12.45 -2.40 -5.14
N GLN A 93 12.51 -3.35 -6.08
CA GLN A 93 13.77 -3.91 -6.56
C GLN A 93 14.70 -2.87 -7.21
N ILE A 94 14.11 -1.84 -7.83
CA ILE A 94 14.86 -0.76 -8.50
C ILE A 94 14.96 0.52 -7.66
N GLY A 95 14.62 0.47 -6.36
CA GLY A 95 14.73 1.60 -5.45
C GLY A 95 13.65 2.70 -5.66
N ARG A 96 12.51 2.36 -6.26
CA ARG A 96 11.41 3.29 -6.53
C ARG A 96 10.14 3.00 -5.72
N ALA A 97 10.21 2.16 -4.69
CA ALA A 97 9.02 1.71 -3.92
C ALA A 97 8.16 2.88 -3.43
N VAL A 98 8.76 3.83 -2.71
CA VAL A 98 8.03 4.97 -2.11
C VAL A 98 7.39 5.84 -3.18
N ALA A 99 8.17 6.25 -4.17
CA ALA A 99 7.68 7.15 -5.23
C ALA A 99 6.52 6.52 -6.00
N PHE A 100 6.68 5.27 -6.45
CA PHE A 100 5.64 4.57 -7.18
C PHE A 100 4.39 4.35 -6.33
N SER A 101 4.54 3.88 -5.08
CA SER A 101 3.38 3.56 -4.25
C SER A 101 2.57 4.79 -3.88
N LEU A 102 3.22 5.93 -3.56
CA LEU A 102 2.51 7.19 -3.36
C LEU A 102 1.79 7.65 -4.63
N ALA A 103 2.43 7.54 -5.80
CA ALA A 103 1.78 7.89 -7.06
C ALA A 103 0.58 6.98 -7.35
N ALA A 104 0.69 5.66 -7.12
CA ALA A 104 -0.40 4.70 -7.31
C ALA A 104 -1.56 4.96 -6.34
N PHE A 105 -1.28 5.17 -5.06
CA PHE A 105 -2.31 5.55 -4.08
C PHE A 105 -3.06 6.82 -4.48
N ARG A 106 -2.36 7.83 -5.00
CA ARG A 106 -2.99 9.08 -5.47
C ARG A 106 -3.83 8.87 -6.72
N GLN A 107 -3.42 7.97 -7.63
CA GLN A 107 -4.29 7.57 -8.74
C GLN A 107 -5.58 6.92 -8.23
N ALA A 108 -5.48 6.01 -7.25
CA ALA A 108 -6.64 5.33 -6.69
C ALA A 108 -7.55 6.29 -5.90
N PHE A 109 -7.01 6.97 -4.89
CA PHE A 109 -7.84 7.61 -3.86
C PHE A 109 -7.91 9.15 -3.95
N ALA A 110 -7.02 9.79 -4.69
CA ALA A 110 -7.13 11.22 -4.99
C ALA A 110 -7.74 11.48 -6.38
N ALA A 111 -7.52 10.58 -7.34
CA ALA A 111 -8.08 10.70 -8.68
C ALA A 111 -9.28 9.77 -8.96
N GLY A 112 -9.54 8.78 -8.10
CA GLY A 112 -10.64 7.83 -8.23
C GLY A 112 -10.48 6.85 -9.39
N ARG A 113 -9.22 6.49 -9.73
CA ARG A 113 -8.93 5.58 -10.84
C ARG A 113 -8.75 4.15 -10.38
N ASP A 114 -9.25 3.21 -11.17
CA ASP A 114 -9.09 1.79 -10.91
C ASP A 114 -7.63 1.33 -11.12
N LEU A 115 -7.03 0.74 -10.10
CA LEU A 115 -5.70 0.11 -10.18
C LEU A 115 -5.75 -1.30 -10.82
N GLY A 116 -6.91 -1.87 -11.05
CA GLY A 116 -7.10 -3.04 -11.89
C GLY A 116 -6.78 -2.75 -13.36
N GLU A 117 -6.92 -1.48 -13.76
CA GLU A 117 -6.58 -1.03 -15.11
C GLU A 117 -5.08 -0.80 -15.25
N ARG A 118 -4.42 -1.55 -16.16
CA ARG A 118 -2.97 -1.45 -16.38
C ARG A 118 -2.50 -0.05 -16.73
N ASP A 119 -3.29 0.70 -17.50
CA ASP A 119 -2.97 2.07 -17.88
C ASP A 119 -2.89 3.01 -16.69
N THR A 120 -3.75 2.86 -15.68
CA THR A 120 -3.68 3.61 -14.42
C THR A 120 -2.37 3.36 -13.68
N VAL A 121 -1.94 2.11 -13.60
CA VAL A 121 -0.69 1.74 -12.95
C VAL A 121 0.52 2.25 -13.74
N LEU A 122 0.48 2.18 -15.07
CA LEU A 122 1.55 2.72 -15.93
C LEU A 122 1.65 4.24 -15.84
N LEU A 123 0.54 4.96 -15.65
CA LEU A 123 0.56 6.40 -15.37
C LEU A 123 1.30 6.70 -14.07
N ALA A 124 1.03 5.95 -13.00
CA ALA A 124 1.75 6.09 -11.74
C ALA A 124 3.25 5.80 -11.90
N ALA A 125 3.60 4.76 -12.65
CA ALA A 125 4.98 4.38 -12.93
C ALA A 125 5.72 5.45 -13.75
N ALA A 126 5.06 6.00 -14.78
CA ALA A 126 5.63 7.06 -15.62
C ALA A 126 5.92 8.34 -14.80
N ALA A 127 5.05 8.70 -13.86
CA ALA A 127 5.27 9.83 -12.94
C ALA A 127 6.52 9.65 -12.05
N CYS A 128 7.03 8.43 -11.94
CA CYS A 128 8.22 8.07 -11.16
C CYS A 128 9.42 7.73 -12.05
N GLU A 129 9.40 8.15 -13.31
CA GLU A 129 10.46 7.89 -14.29
C GLU A 129 10.72 6.40 -14.57
N MET A 130 9.70 5.56 -14.39
CA MET A 130 9.76 4.15 -14.71
C MET A 130 9.25 3.93 -16.14
N HIS A 131 10.11 3.40 -17.00
CA HIS A 131 9.77 3.18 -18.41
C HIS A 131 8.69 2.08 -18.55
N PRO A 132 7.57 2.31 -19.26
CA PRO A 132 6.45 1.36 -19.32
C PRO A 132 6.85 -0.06 -19.73
N ALA A 133 7.67 -0.22 -20.76
CA ALA A 133 8.12 -1.54 -21.21
C ALA A 133 8.96 -2.29 -20.15
N ALA A 134 9.76 -1.57 -19.36
CA ALA A 134 10.51 -2.16 -18.26
C ALA A 134 9.60 -2.56 -17.10
N VAL A 135 8.57 -1.75 -16.81
CA VAL A 135 7.55 -2.02 -15.79
C VAL A 135 6.77 -3.29 -16.13
N ILE A 136 6.23 -3.38 -17.35
CA ILE A 136 5.48 -4.56 -17.81
C ILE A 136 6.38 -5.81 -17.70
N LYS A 137 7.56 -5.78 -18.29
CA LYS A 137 8.49 -6.91 -18.23
C LYS A 137 8.88 -7.26 -16.80
N GLY A 138 9.17 -6.27 -15.96
CA GLY A 138 9.61 -6.47 -14.58
C GLY A 138 8.51 -7.06 -13.69
N ALA A 139 7.27 -6.60 -13.84
CA ALA A 139 6.12 -7.12 -13.11
C ALA A 139 5.77 -8.57 -13.50
N GLU A 140 5.96 -8.94 -14.77
CA GLU A 140 5.65 -10.27 -15.29
C GLU A 140 6.76 -11.32 -15.01
N LEU A 141 7.90 -10.91 -14.48
CA LEU A 141 8.95 -11.86 -14.11
C LEU A 141 8.48 -12.77 -12.97
N ARG A 142 8.73 -14.07 -13.12
CA ARG A 142 8.48 -15.08 -12.07
C ARG A 142 9.13 -14.67 -10.73
N GLY A 143 10.38 -14.18 -10.77
CA GLY A 143 11.07 -13.74 -9.56
C GLY A 143 10.44 -12.53 -8.87
N THR A 144 9.66 -11.69 -9.57
CA THR A 144 8.90 -10.60 -8.94
C THR A 144 7.70 -11.16 -8.17
N ARG A 145 6.97 -12.12 -8.75
CA ARG A 145 5.87 -12.82 -8.07
C ARG A 145 6.37 -13.57 -6.83
N GLU A 146 7.44 -14.33 -6.96
CA GLU A 146 8.05 -15.06 -5.83
C GLU A 146 8.46 -14.13 -4.68
N ARG A 147 8.96 -12.92 -5.00
CA ARG A 147 9.29 -11.91 -3.96
C ARG A 147 8.06 -11.34 -3.29
N LEU A 148 6.98 -11.10 -4.02
CA LEU A 148 5.72 -10.65 -3.41
C LEU A 148 5.17 -11.72 -2.46
N GLU A 149 5.11 -12.97 -2.89
CA GLU A 149 4.67 -14.11 -2.07
C GLU A 149 5.56 -14.31 -0.83
N ALA A 150 6.88 -14.15 -0.97
CA ALA A 150 7.80 -14.23 0.16
C ALA A 150 7.58 -13.09 1.16
N ALA A 151 7.35 -11.85 0.67
CA ALA A 151 7.04 -10.71 1.53
C ALA A 151 5.73 -10.90 2.30
N GLU A 152 4.70 -11.47 1.66
CA GLU A 152 3.43 -11.83 2.30
C GLU A 152 3.64 -12.89 3.40
N ALA A 153 4.45 -13.91 3.14
CA ALA A 153 4.77 -14.94 4.12
C ALA A 153 5.56 -14.38 5.30
N GLU A 154 6.55 -13.51 5.04
CA GLU A 154 7.33 -12.82 6.08
C GLU A 154 6.44 -11.91 6.94
N ALA A 155 5.54 -11.15 6.34
CA ALA A 155 4.62 -10.29 7.07
C ALA A 155 3.74 -11.11 8.03
N ARG A 156 3.14 -12.21 7.54
CA ARG A 156 2.35 -13.10 8.38
C ARG A 156 3.17 -13.75 9.49
N ALA A 157 4.39 -14.19 9.20
CA ALA A 157 5.29 -14.76 10.19
C ALA A 157 5.71 -13.74 11.27
N ALA A 158 5.82 -12.45 10.90
CA ALA A 158 6.06 -11.35 11.83
C ALA A 158 4.82 -10.97 12.67
N GLY A 159 3.65 -11.56 12.40
CA GLY A 159 2.40 -11.30 13.13
C GLY A 159 1.51 -10.22 12.49
N VAL A 160 1.85 -9.72 11.30
CA VAL A 160 0.97 -8.79 10.55
C VAL A 160 -0.29 -9.53 10.12
N ARG A 161 -1.44 -9.03 10.52
CA ARG A 161 -2.77 -9.60 10.22
C ARG A 161 -3.56 -8.73 9.25
N GLU A 162 -3.32 -7.43 9.28
CA GLU A 162 -3.99 -6.43 8.46
C GLU A 162 -2.96 -5.40 7.96
N VAL A 163 -3.30 -4.69 6.93
CA VAL A 163 -2.49 -3.57 6.42
C VAL A 163 -3.33 -2.28 6.41
N PRO A 164 -2.70 -1.15 6.69
CA PRO A 164 -1.25 -0.93 6.89
C PRO A 164 -0.75 -1.38 8.26
N ALA A 165 0.47 -1.88 8.31
CA ALA A 165 1.15 -2.22 9.54
C ALA A 165 2.62 -1.79 9.50
N VAL A 166 3.17 -1.47 10.66
CA VAL A 166 4.61 -1.25 10.83
C VAL A 166 5.18 -2.35 11.71
N VAL A 167 6.24 -3.00 11.25
CA VAL A 167 7.05 -3.86 12.09
C VAL A 167 8.32 -3.12 12.44
N THR A 168 8.50 -2.81 13.72
CA THR A 168 9.67 -2.07 14.22
C THR A 168 10.94 -2.91 14.13
N ALA A 169 12.11 -2.27 14.24
CA ALA A 169 13.39 -2.97 14.32
C ALA A 169 13.46 -3.98 15.49
N ALA A 170 12.67 -3.75 16.55
CA ALA A 170 12.54 -4.67 17.68
C ALA A 170 11.59 -5.85 17.41
N GLY A 171 10.92 -5.87 16.25
CA GLY A 171 9.95 -6.91 15.87
C GLY A 171 8.55 -6.69 16.43
N GLU A 172 8.25 -5.51 16.97
CA GLU A 172 6.91 -5.15 17.42
C GLU A 172 6.04 -4.79 16.22
N VAL A 173 4.82 -5.33 16.19
CA VAL A 173 3.82 -5.00 15.15
C VAL A 173 2.92 -3.89 15.64
N ILE A 174 2.90 -2.80 14.91
CA ILE A 174 2.03 -1.66 15.13
C ILE A 174 1.04 -1.61 13.95
N GLU A 175 -0.20 -1.96 14.21
CA GLU A 175 -1.29 -1.74 13.24
C GLU A 175 -1.57 -0.24 13.18
N VAL A 176 -1.70 0.30 11.97
CA VAL A 176 -1.96 1.73 11.76
C VAL A 176 -3.44 1.91 11.47
N PRO A 177 -4.26 2.29 12.45
CA PRO A 177 -5.69 2.48 12.23
C PRO A 177 -5.97 3.66 11.30
N ALA A 178 -7.10 3.63 10.61
CA ALA A 178 -7.55 4.73 9.77
C ALA A 178 -7.63 6.07 10.53
N ALA A 179 -8.01 6.04 11.80
CA ALA A 179 -8.18 7.21 12.65
C ALA A 179 -6.87 7.88 13.12
N GLY A 180 -5.73 7.41 12.70
CA GLY A 180 -4.43 7.95 13.11
C GLY A 180 -3.97 7.45 14.47
N VAL A 181 -2.71 7.02 14.57
CA VAL A 181 -2.06 6.81 15.86
C VAL A 181 -1.84 8.18 16.48
N SER A 182 -2.58 8.49 17.56
CA SER A 182 -2.19 9.60 18.41
C SER A 182 -0.86 9.20 19.06
N PRO A 183 0.19 10.02 18.95
CA PRO A 183 1.39 9.75 19.72
C PRO A 183 1.03 9.83 21.22
N THR A 184 1.25 8.75 21.93
CA THR A 184 1.28 8.74 23.40
C THR A 184 2.54 9.43 23.87
#